data_0518b5f0e78cc6b81dfef7ba3e5d31e8
#
_entry.id   0518b5f0e78cc6b81dfef7ba3e5d31e8
#
_cell.length_a   1.000
_cell.length_b   1.000
_cell.length_c   1.000
_cell.angle_alpha   90.00
_cell.angle_beta   90.00
_cell.angle_gamma   90.00
#
_symmetry.space_group_name_H-M   'P 1'
#
loop_
_entity.id
_entity.type
_entity.pdbx_description
1 polymer ?
#
loop_
_entity_poly.entity_id
_entity_poly.type
_entity_poly.pdbx_seq_one_letter_code
_entity_poly.pdbx_strand_id
1 'polypeptide(L)'
;GHLVLSTLHTTDALQTVNRMLSLFPPDQHSEIRPLRSHNLGGIIGLRLIPTKDGTGRVPACEVLVGCATTREYLQDPKKMGSIRDFMAEGATVYGTCTFDMSLLALVQLGKIRLEEALASATYPDEIRLKMAGIEGSENLLDTWIPREGESHVSV
;
A
#
# COMPACT_ATOMS: atom_id res chain seq x y z
N GLY A 1 3.38 -23.34 -12.91
CA GLY A 1 3.43 -21.99 -13.42
C GLY A 1 4.73 -21.29 -13.08
N HIS A 2 4.96 -20.14 -13.70
CA HIS A 2 6.14 -19.31 -13.44
C HIS A 2 5.71 -18.11 -12.60
N LEU A 3 6.58 -17.66 -11.69
CA LEU A 3 6.43 -16.35 -11.06
C LEU A 3 6.67 -15.26 -12.12
N VAL A 4 5.76 -14.31 -12.23
CA VAL A 4 5.85 -13.18 -13.15
C VAL A 4 5.96 -11.90 -12.33
N LEU A 5 6.99 -11.10 -12.60
CA LEU A 5 7.15 -9.74 -12.10
C LEU A 5 6.94 -8.77 -13.26
N SER A 6 6.13 -7.75 -13.06
CA SER A 6 5.82 -6.73 -14.06
C SER A 6 5.67 -5.36 -13.42
N THR A 7 5.80 -4.31 -14.22
CA THR A 7 5.59 -2.92 -13.78
C THR A 7 4.44 -2.29 -14.54
N LEU A 8 3.66 -1.45 -13.84
CA LEU A 8 2.57 -0.67 -14.41
C LEU A 8 2.71 0.79 -13.98
N HIS A 9 2.35 1.72 -14.87
CA HIS A 9 2.32 3.15 -14.57
C HIS A 9 0.99 3.51 -13.91
N THR A 10 0.89 3.26 -12.61
CA THR A 10 -0.30 3.49 -11.77
C THR A 10 0.10 4.17 -10.47
N THR A 11 -0.82 4.90 -9.84
CA THR A 11 -0.54 5.70 -8.64
C THR A 11 -0.72 4.92 -7.33
N ASP A 12 -1.48 3.81 -7.36
CA ASP A 12 -1.84 3.02 -6.18
C ASP A 12 -2.27 1.59 -6.55
N ALA A 13 -2.45 0.74 -5.54
CA ALA A 13 -2.80 -0.66 -5.70
C ALA A 13 -4.17 -0.85 -6.38
N LEU A 14 -5.17 -0.02 -6.04
CA LEU A 14 -6.50 -0.11 -6.64
C LEU A 14 -6.47 0.23 -8.14
N GLN A 15 -5.75 1.29 -8.51
CA GLN A 15 -5.56 1.64 -9.91
C GLN A 15 -4.79 0.56 -10.66
N THR A 16 -3.80 -0.08 -10.01
CA THR A 16 -3.06 -1.21 -10.60
C THR A 16 -4.00 -2.36 -10.95
N VAL A 17 -4.90 -2.75 -10.04
CA VAL A 17 -5.92 -3.79 -10.29
C VAL A 17 -6.85 -3.40 -11.44
N ASN A 18 -7.38 -2.17 -11.42
CA ASN A 18 -8.24 -1.66 -12.47
C ASN A 18 -7.51 -1.63 -13.84
N ARG A 19 -6.24 -1.22 -13.85
CA ARG A 19 -5.43 -1.23 -15.07
C ARG A 19 -5.20 -2.62 -15.61
N MET A 20 -4.94 -3.60 -14.76
CA MET A 20 -4.83 -5.00 -15.16
C MET A 20 -6.13 -5.52 -15.79
N LEU A 21 -7.29 -5.15 -15.25
CA LEU A 21 -8.59 -5.53 -15.81
C LEU A 21 -8.85 -4.84 -17.16
N SER A 22 -8.49 -3.57 -17.30
CA SER A 22 -8.68 -2.80 -18.54
C SER A 22 -7.88 -3.31 -19.75
N LEU A 23 -6.93 -4.24 -19.55
CA LEU A 23 -6.24 -4.93 -20.64
C LEU A 23 -7.11 -5.97 -21.36
N PHE A 24 -8.31 -6.26 -20.82
CA PHE A 24 -9.26 -7.23 -21.36
C PHE A 24 -10.56 -6.54 -21.74
N PRO A 25 -11.28 -7.06 -22.74
CA PRO A 25 -12.62 -6.60 -23.08
C PRO A 25 -13.57 -6.66 -21.87
N PRO A 26 -14.51 -5.71 -21.73
CA PRO A 26 -15.42 -5.65 -20.58
C PRO A 26 -16.27 -6.91 -20.35
N ASP A 27 -16.67 -7.59 -21.43
CA ASP A 27 -17.43 -8.85 -21.41
C ASP A 27 -16.66 -10.01 -20.76
N GLN A 28 -15.33 -9.97 -20.75
CA GLN A 28 -14.47 -10.98 -20.13
C GLN A 28 -14.13 -10.68 -18.65
N HIS A 29 -14.50 -9.51 -18.14
CA HIS A 29 -14.09 -9.11 -16.79
C HIS A 29 -14.62 -10.04 -15.69
N SER A 30 -15.81 -10.64 -15.87
CA SER A 30 -16.39 -11.59 -14.91
C SER A 30 -15.57 -12.88 -14.78
N GLU A 31 -14.94 -13.33 -15.86
CA GLU A 31 -14.11 -14.54 -15.88
C GLU A 31 -12.66 -14.24 -15.46
N ILE A 32 -12.14 -13.11 -15.92
CA ILE A 32 -10.74 -12.71 -15.67
C ILE A 32 -10.50 -12.30 -14.21
N ARG A 33 -11.49 -11.66 -13.58
CA ARG A 33 -11.38 -11.15 -12.21
C ARG A 33 -11.04 -12.25 -11.18
N PRO A 34 -11.77 -13.38 -11.11
CA PRO A 34 -11.42 -14.49 -10.22
C PRO A 34 -10.03 -15.08 -10.52
N LEU A 35 -9.71 -15.28 -11.79
CA LEU A 35 -8.44 -15.86 -12.20
C LEU A 35 -7.25 -14.99 -11.76
N ARG A 36 -7.34 -13.67 -11.93
CA ARG A 36 -6.29 -12.74 -11.55
C ARG A 36 -6.17 -12.59 -10.04
N SER A 37 -7.29 -12.51 -9.33
CA SER A 37 -7.27 -12.42 -7.87
C SER A 37 -6.58 -13.64 -7.24
N HIS A 38 -6.76 -14.83 -7.83
CA HIS A 38 -6.11 -16.07 -7.35
C HIS A 38 -4.59 -16.08 -7.58
N ASN A 39 -4.14 -15.52 -8.69
CA ASN A 39 -2.74 -15.57 -9.11
C ASN A 39 -1.94 -14.34 -8.65
N LEU A 40 -2.58 -13.32 -8.07
CA LEU A 40 -1.91 -12.14 -7.58
C LEU A 40 -1.12 -12.45 -6.30
N GLY A 41 0.20 -12.36 -6.37
CA GLY A 41 1.09 -12.48 -5.21
C GLY A 41 1.14 -11.20 -4.38
N GLY A 42 1.15 -10.04 -5.03
CA GLY A 42 1.12 -8.72 -4.37
C GLY A 42 1.29 -7.58 -5.35
N ILE A 43 1.06 -6.38 -4.85
CA ILE A 43 1.29 -5.11 -5.56
C ILE A 43 2.13 -4.22 -4.65
N ILE A 44 3.19 -3.64 -5.19
CA ILE A 44 4.03 -2.66 -4.50
C ILE A 44 3.98 -1.36 -5.29
N GLY A 45 3.41 -0.32 -4.68
CA GLY A 45 3.43 1.05 -5.18
C GLY A 45 4.56 1.85 -4.54
N LEU A 46 5.18 2.76 -5.28
CA LEU A 46 6.28 3.59 -4.81
C LEU A 46 6.05 5.06 -5.19
N ARG A 47 6.28 5.96 -4.22
CA ARG A 47 6.37 7.42 -4.43
C ARG A 47 7.68 7.92 -3.83
N LEU A 48 8.41 8.74 -4.57
CA LEU A 48 9.66 9.33 -4.08
C LEU A 48 9.38 10.69 -3.45
N ILE A 49 9.59 10.80 -2.15
CA ILE A 49 9.32 11.98 -1.33
C ILE A 49 10.65 12.69 -1.01
N PRO A 50 10.74 14.02 -1.12
CA PRO A 50 11.94 14.77 -0.74
C PRO A 50 12.33 14.51 0.73
N THR A 51 13.61 14.29 0.98
CA THR A 51 14.13 14.14 2.34
C THR A 51 14.06 15.45 3.11
N LYS A 52 14.01 15.36 4.45
CA LYS A 52 13.92 16.52 5.34
C LYS A 52 15.06 17.53 5.15
N ASP A 53 16.26 17.05 4.83
CA ASP A 53 17.46 17.85 4.57
C ASP A 53 17.55 18.40 3.15
N GLY A 54 16.62 18.00 2.26
CA GLY A 54 16.59 18.42 0.87
C GLY A 54 17.68 17.84 -0.03
N THR A 55 18.49 16.88 0.48
CA THR A 55 19.63 16.32 -0.27
C THR A 55 19.25 15.20 -1.22
N GLY A 56 18.06 14.62 -1.06
CA GLY A 56 17.64 13.47 -1.85
C GLY A 56 16.14 13.18 -1.77
N ARG A 57 15.80 11.92 -2.02
CA ARG A 57 14.43 11.40 -1.93
C ARG A 57 14.43 10.06 -1.22
N VAL A 58 13.35 9.79 -0.49
CA VAL A 58 13.08 8.52 0.17
C VAL A 58 11.79 7.92 -0.39
N PRO A 59 11.73 6.59 -0.60
CA PRO A 59 10.50 5.95 -1.08
C PRO A 59 9.46 5.87 0.04
N ALA A 60 8.25 6.36 -0.23
CA ALA A 60 7.04 5.95 0.47
C ALA A 60 6.45 4.77 -0.31
N CYS A 61 6.04 3.71 0.41
CA CYS A 61 5.58 2.47 -0.19
C CYS A 61 4.11 2.21 0.14
N GLU A 62 3.38 1.67 -0.85
CA GLU A 62 2.11 1.01 -0.64
C GLU A 62 2.29 -0.47 -0.96
N VAL A 63 1.77 -1.35 -0.09
CA VAL A 63 1.91 -2.80 -0.26
C VAL A 63 0.56 -3.48 -0.07
N LEU A 64 0.10 -4.15 -1.11
CA LEU A 64 -1.04 -5.05 -1.08
C LEU A 64 -0.54 -6.49 -1.22
N VAL A 65 -0.76 -7.30 -0.19
CA VAL A 65 -0.35 -8.72 -0.19
C VAL A 65 -1.50 -9.58 -0.70
N GLY A 66 -1.20 -10.57 -1.55
CA GLY A 66 -2.15 -11.51 -2.12
C GLY A 66 -2.56 -12.61 -1.15
N CYS A 67 -3.40 -12.31 -0.16
CA CYS A 67 -3.98 -13.26 0.78
C CYS A 67 -5.42 -13.65 0.40
N ALA A 68 -6.05 -14.54 1.18
CA ALA A 68 -7.43 -14.98 0.94
C ALA A 68 -8.42 -13.79 0.94
N THR A 69 -8.27 -12.89 1.91
CA THR A 69 -9.12 -11.69 2.03
C THR A 69 -8.92 -10.74 0.85
N THR A 70 -7.66 -10.48 0.45
CA THR A 70 -7.38 -9.67 -0.76
C THR A 70 -8.09 -10.25 -1.99
N ARG A 71 -8.06 -11.57 -2.16
CA ARG A 71 -8.72 -12.23 -3.29
C ARG A 71 -10.23 -12.00 -3.28
N GLU A 72 -10.88 -12.09 -2.12
CA GLU A 72 -12.29 -11.82 -1.96
C GLU A 72 -12.64 -10.38 -2.37
N TYR A 73 -11.87 -9.39 -1.88
CA TYR A 73 -12.08 -7.98 -2.23
C TYR A 73 -11.89 -7.73 -3.74
N LEU A 74 -10.91 -8.37 -4.35
CA LEU A 74 -10.63 -8.19 -5.78
C LEU A 74 -11.67 -8.88 -6.69
N GLN A 75 -12.32 -9.94 -6.21
CA GLN A 75 -13.36 -10.66 -6.96
C GLN A 75 -14.67 -9.88 -7.01
N ASP A 76 -15.02 -9.17 -5.94
CA ASP A 76 -16.27 -8.43 -5.84
C ASP A 76 -16.07 -6.93 -6.17
N PRO A 77 -16.62 -6.43 -7.30
CA PRO A 77 -16.54 -5.02 -7.67
C PRO A 77 -17.05 -4.07 -6.59
N LYS A 78 -18.04 -4.50 -5.79
CA LYS A 78 -18.62 -3.68 -4.72
C LYS A 78 -17.68 -3.54 -3.52
N LYS A 79 -16.82 -4.55 -3.27
CA LYS A 79 -15.85 -4.55 -2.17
C LYS A 79 -14.55 -3.84 -2.53
N MET A 80 -14.25 -3.66 -3.81
CA MET A 80 -12.99 -3.04 -4.25
C MET A 80 -12.77 -1.64 -3.68
N GLY A 81 -13.82 -0.86 -3.45
CA GLY A 81 -13.70 0.48 -2.84
C GLY A 81 -13.16 0.46 -1.40
N SER A 82 -13.38 -0.63 -0.66
CA SER A 82 -12.93 -0.81 0.73
C SER A 82 -11.58 -1.52 0.85
N ILE A 83 -10.88 -1.77 -0.26
CA ILE A 83 -9.58 -2.47 -0.22
C ILE A 83 -8.53 -1.68 0.56
N ARG A 84 -8.61 -0.35 0.54
CA ARG A 84 -7.72 0.53 1.30
C ARG A 84 -7.92 0.36 2.81
N ASP A 85 -9.17 0.30 3.26
CA ASP A 85 -9.50 0.11 4.68
C ASP A 85 -8.98 -1.24 5.15
N PHE A 86 -9.19 -2.29 4.35
CA PHE A 86 -8.60 -3.61 4.59
C PHE A 86 -7.06 -3.53 4.68
N MET A 87 -6.40 -2.78 3.79
CA MET A 87 -4.94 -2.65 3.85
C MET A 87 -4.47 -1.95 5.12
N ALA A 88 -5.20 -0.94 5.59
CA ALA A 88 -4.87 -0.22 6.81
C ALA A 88 -5.06 -1.10 8.06
N GLU A 89 -6.17 -1.85 8.15
CA GLU A 89 -6.48 -2.75 9.25
C GLU A 89 -5.61 -4.01 9.25
N GLY A 90 -5.23 -4.49 8.08
CA GLY A 90 -4.46 -5.71 7.89
C GLY A 90 -2.95 -5.58 8.03
N ALA A 91 -2.44 -4.40 8.38
CA ALA A 91 -1.00 -4.13 8.39
C ALA A 91 -0.19 -5.10 9.27
N THR A 92 -0.65 -5.34 10.50
CA THR A 92 0.02 -6.23 11.46
C THR A 92 -0.12 -7.72 11.12
N VAL A 93 -1.22 -8.11 10.48
CA VAL A 93 -1.56 -9.52 10.23
C VAL A 93 -1.03 -9.99 8.88
N TYR A 94 -1.16 -9.15 7.85
CA TYR A 94 -0.87 -9.52 6.46
C TYR A 94 0.35 -8.79 5.87
N GLY A 95 0.94 -7.84 6.59
CA GLY A 95 2.03 -7.01 6.09
C GLY A 95 1.60 -6.04 4.99
N THR A 96 0.31 -5.67 4.94
CA THR A 96 -0.21 -4.65 4.01
C THR A 96 0.16 -3.26 4.52
N CYS A 97 0.27 -2.29 3.60
CA CYS A 97 0.57 -0.91 3.97
C CYS A 97 -0.05 0.06 2.96
N THR A 98 -0.69 1.11 3.44
CA THR A 98 -1.12 2.22 2.59
C THR A 98 -0.03 3.28 2.44
N PHE A 99 -0.11 4.12 1.40
CA PHE A 99 0.82 5.25 1.26
C PHE A 99 0.79 6.17 2.47
N ASP A 100 -0.40 6.45 3.03
CA ASP A 100 -0.55 7.37 4.16
C ASP A 100 0.12 6.83 5.43
N MET A 101 0.07 5.50 5.65
CA MET A 101 0.82 4.83 6.72
C MET A 101 2.33 4.95 6.54
N SER A 102 2.81 4.72 5.33
CA SER A 102 4.23 4.85 5.00
C SER A 102 4.72 6.30 5.16
N LEU A 103 3.93 7.28 4.72
CA LEU A 103 4.24 8.70 4.89
C LEU A 103 4.29 9.09 6.37
N LEU A 104 3.32 8.64 7.16
CA LEU A 104 3.29 8.89 8.61
C LEU A 104 4.54 8.32 9.30
N ALA A 105 4.90 7.07 8.98
CA ALA A 105 6.11 6.44 9.49
C ALA A 105 7.39 7.24 9.12
N LEU A 106 7.50 7.72 7.89
CA LEU A 106 8.63 8.54 7.46
C LEU A 106 8.72 9.88 8.19
N VAL A 107 7.58 10.51 8.53
CA VAL A 107 7.54 11.72 9.37
C VAL A 107 7.99 11.40 10.78
N GLN A 108 7.47 10.33 11.40
CA GLN A 108 7.83 9.89 12.76
C GLN A 108 9.32 9.56 12.88
N LEU A 109 9.91 8.96 11.84
CA LEU A 109 11.35 8.71 11.74
C LEU A 109 12.20 9.96 11.45
N GLY A 110 11.57 11.11 11.22
CA GLY A 110 12.26 12.35 10.87
C GLY A 110 12.94 12.34 9.50
N LYS A 111 12.55 11.42 8.60
CA LYS A 111 13.10 11.30 7.24
C LYS A 111 12.55 12.35 6.28
N ILE A 112 11.29 12.73 6.45
CA ILE A 112 10.60 13.75 5.65
C ILE A 112 9.95 14.80 6.56
N ARG A 113 9.56 15.94 5.99
CA ARG A 113 8.78 16.96 6.71
C ARG A 113 7.29 16.60 6.65
N LEU A 114 6.52 17.09 7.62
CA LEU A 114 5.07 16.90 7.65
C LEU A 114 4.38 17.51 6.41
N GLU A 115 4.86 18.66 5.96
CA GLU A 115 4.33 19.34 4.76
C GLU A 115 4.45 18.48 3.51
N GLU A 116 5.60 17.80 3.34
CA GLU A 116 5.84 16.87 2.22
C GLU A 116 4.93 15.63 2.30
N ALA A 117 4.72 15.11 3.51
CA ALA A 117 3.79 14.02 3.73
C ALA A 117 2.35 14.42 3.36
N LEU A 118 1.88 15.56 3.85
CA LEU A 118 0.52 16.08 3.57
C LEU A 118 0.31 16.37 2.08
N ALA A 119 1.31 16.91 1.41
CA ALA A 119 1.27 17.18 -0.03
C ALA A 119 1.19 15.90 -0.89
N SER A 120 1.72 14.78 -0.37
CA SER A 120 1.80 13.51 -1.08
C SER A 120 0.74 12.50 -0.64
N ALA A 121 0.01 12.79 0.45
CA ALA A 121 -0.98 11.90 1.04
C ALA A 121 -2.23 11.74 0.17
N THR A 122 -2.86 10.59 0.28
CA THR A 122 -4.18 10.33 -0.28
C THR A 122 -5.27 10.98 0.58
N TYR A 123 -5.11 10.92 1.92
CA TYR A 123 -6.01 11.52 2.91
C TYR A 123 -5.22 12.35 3.94
N PRO A 124 -4.86 13.61 3.62
CA PRO A 124 -4.03 14.44 4.48
C PRO A 124 -4.60 14.65 5.89
N ASP A 125 -5.91 14.69 6.03
CA ASP A 125 -6.57 14.92 7.33
C ASP A 125 -6.39 13.73 8.28
N GLU A 126 -6.35 12.49 7.79
CA GLU A 126 -6.02 11.31 8.61
C GLU A 126 -4.60 11.41 9.18
N ILE A 127 -3.64 11.86 8.39
CA ILE A 127 -2.26 12.07 8.87
C ILE A 127 -2.25 13.15 9.96
N ARG A 128 -2.99 14.26 9.77
CA ARG A 128 -3.07 15.34 10.78
C ARG A 128 -3.65 14.83 12.09
N LEU A 129 -4.75 14.07 12.04
CA LEU A 129 -5.41 13.51 13.23
C LEU A 129 -4.49 12.54 14.00
N LYS A 130 -3.82 11.65 13.29
CA LYS A 130 -2.85 10.70 13.87
C LYS A 130 -1.64 11.41 14.48
N MET A 131 -1.14 12.46 13.83
CA MET A 131 -0.04 13.28 14.38
C MET A 131 -0.47 14.08 15.61
N ALA A 132 -1.73 14.49 15.69
CA ALA A 132 -2.30 15.16 16.86
C ALA A 132 -2.62 14.20 18.02
N GLY A 133 -2.45 12.88 17.84
CA GLY A 133 -2.74 11.87 18.87
C GLY A 133 -4.23 11.64 19.13
N ILE A 134 -5.11 12.05 18.22
CA ILE A 134 -6.57 11.96 18.35
C ILE A 134 -7.10 10.55 18.03
N GLU A 135 -6.40 9.81 17.17
CA GLU A 135 -6.64 8.37 16.94
C GLU A 135 -5.48 7.58 17.53
N GLY A 136 -5.80 6.50 18.28
CA GLY A 136 -4.83 5.67 18.97
C GLY A 136 -3.65 5.30 18.07
N SER A 137 -2.50 5.82 18.41
CA SER A 137 -1.25 5.52 17.72
C SER A 137 -0.81 4.13 18.12
N GLU A 138 -1.33 3.08 17.48
CA GLU A 138 -0.54 1.86 17.36
C GLU A 138 0.75 2.25 16.64
N ASN A 139 1.87 1.90 17.26
CA ASN A 139 3.18 2.34 16.81
C ASN A 139 3.49 1.64 15.48
N LEU A 140 3.14 2.26 14.36
CA LEU A 140 3.37 1.75 12.99
C LEU A 140 4.85 1.43 12.77
N LEU A 141 5.75 2.05 13.56
CA LEU A 141 7.18 1.81 13.53
C LEU A 141 7.52 0.38 13.94
N ASP A 142 6.80 -0.20 14.90
CA ASP A 142 7.07 -1.56 15.38
C ASP A 142 6.58 -2.63 14.41
N THR A 143 5.69 -2.27 13.50
CA THR A 143 5.02 -3.23 12.60
C THR A 143 5.68 -3.26 11.22
N TRP A 144 6.26 -2.17 10.75
CA TRP A 144 6.56 -2.03 9.32
C TRP A 144 7.99 -1.64 8.96
N ILE A 145 8.77 -1.18 9.92
CA ILE A 145 10.17 -0.80 9.67
C ILE A 145 11.04 -1.92 10.23
N PRO A 146 11.82 -2.63 9.40
CA PRO A 146 12.83 -3.56 9.88
C PRO A 146 13.76 -2.80 10.82
N ARG A 147 13.91 -3.25 12.05
CA ARG A 147 14.95 -2.75 12.93
C ARG A 147 16.28 -3.03 12.26
N GLU A 148 17.20 -2.06 12.26
CA GLU A 148 18.52 -2.26 11.69
C GLU A 148 19.14 -3.52 12.33
N GLY A 149 19.31 -4.58 11.54
CA GLY A 149 19.89 -5.86 11.98
C GLY A 149 18.96 -7.08 11.93
N GLU A 150 17.66 -6.95 11.72
CA GLU A 150 16.74 -8.10 11.58
C GLU A 150 16.44 -8.36 10.10
N SER A 151 17.15 -9.32 9.51
CA SER A 151 16.77 -9.89 8.21
C SER A 151 15.64 -10.89 8.43
N HIS A 152 14.38 -10.48 8.24
CA HIS A 152 13.27 -11.42 8.12
C HIS A 152 13.30 -12.08 6.75
N VAL A 153 14.19 -13.03 6.57
CA VAL A 153 14.06 -14.07 5.57
C VAL A 153 13.72 -15.36 6.33
N SER A 154 12.44 -15.58 6.57
CA SER A 154 11.93 -16.92 6.85
C SER A 154 11.32 -17.42 5.54
N VAL A 155 12.00 -18.41 4.95
CA VAL A 155 11.57 -19.21 3.80
C VAL A 155 10.42 -20.12 4.21
#